data_81f373e40444bd31623c5c67f458fb51
#
_entry.id   81f373e40444bd31623c5c67f458fb51
#
_cell.length_a   1.000
_cell.length_b   1.000
_cell.length_c   1.000
_cell.angle_alpha   90.00
_cell.angle_beta   90.00
_cell.angle_gamma   90.00
#
_symmetry.space_group_name_H-M   'P 1'
#
loop_
_entity.id
_entity.type
_entity.pdbx_description
1 polymer ?
#
loop_
_entity_poly.entity_id
_entity_poly.type
_entity_poly.pdbx_seq_one_letter_code
_entity_poly.pdbx_strand_id
1 'polypeptide(L)'
;MKKENNEIKSTAHSKYRCQYHIVFAPKYRRKEIYGTLKRDIGEILRKLCEPKGVEIIEAEACPDHIHMLVSIPPHLSIAQFMGYLKGKSSLMIFDRHANLKYKYGSRNFWCRGYYVDTVGQNKKMIAEYIKNQLEEDYAADQMSIKEYTDPFTGSKNK
;
A
#
# COMPACT_ATOMS: atom_id res chain seq x y z
N MET A 1 -12.41 14.43 -2.66
CA MET A 1 -12.26 14.72 -1.22
C MET A 1 -11.38 13.66 -0.60
N LYS A 2 -10.24 14.04 -0.06
CA LYS A 2 -9.32 13.09 0.59
C LYS A 2 -9.89 12.70 1.94
N LYS A 3 -10.27 11.44 2.11
CA LYS A 3 -10.57 10.91 3.44
C LYS A 3 -9.25 10.58 4.12
N GLU A 4 -8.88 11.36 5.12
CA GLU A 4 -7.80 10.96 6.01
C GLU A 4 -8.40 10.02 7.06
N ASN A 5 -8.03 8.77 6.97
CA ASN A 5 -8.37 7.82 8.01
C ASN A 5 -7.19 7.71 8.98
N ASN A 6 -7.32 8.36 10.11
CA ASN A 6 -6.33 8.37 11.17
C ASN A 6 -6.49 7.20 12.14
N GLU A 7 -7.33 6.25 11.79
CA GLU A 7 -7.66 5.14 12.65
C GLU A 7 -6.49 4.18 12.85
N ILE A 8 -6.12 3.98 14.11
CA ILE A 8 -5.14 2.98 14.49
C ILE A 8 -5.83 1.62 14.53
N LYS A 9 -5.28 0.67 13.78
CA LYS A 9 -5.77 -0.70 13.74
C LYS A 9 -5.08 -1.55 14.79
N SER A 10 -5.71 -2.65 15.18
CA SER A 10 -5.14 -3.61 16.15
C SER A 10 -5.22 -5.02 15.63
N THR A 11 -4.16 -5.78 15.88
CA THR A 11 -4.17 -7.24 15.88
C THR A 11 -4.13 -7.73 17.32
N ALA A 12 -4.08 -9.05 17.55
CA ALA A 12 -4.06 -9.63 18.90
C ALA A 12 -2.95 -9.06 19.80
N HIS A 13 -1.79 -8.71 19.24
CA HIS A 13 -0.61 -8.27 19.99
C HIS A 13 0.00 -6.96 19.49
N SER A 14 -0.56 -6.36 18.43
CA SER A 14 0.03 -5.19 17.80
C SER A 14 -1.00 -4.14 17.45
N LYS A 15 -0.59 -2.89 17.54
CA LYS A 15 -1.30 -1.77 16.95
C LYS A 15 -0.55 -1.32 15.72
N TYR A 16 -1.27 -0.95 14.66
CA TYR A 16 -0.63 -0.54 13.43
C TYR A 16 -1.40 0.55 12.70
N ARG A 17 -0.66 1.24 11.86
CA ARG A 17 -1.20 2.22 10.94
C ARG A 17 -0.36 2.19 9.68
N CYS A 18 -0.59 1.14 8.91
CA CYS A 18 0.17 0.86 7.69
C CYS A 18 -0.71 1.17 6.49
N GLN A 19 -0.63 2.40 6.01
CA GLN A 19 -1.43 2.90 4.89
C GLN A 19 -0.55 3.18 3.69
N TYR A 20 -1.05 2.82 2.52
CA TYR A 20 -0.31 2.94 1.27
C TYR A 20 -1.21 3.42 0.15
N HIS A 21 -0.67 4.30 -0.70
CA HIS A 21 -1.21 4.55 -2.02
C HIS A 21 -0.64 3.50 -2.97
N ILE A 22 -1.52 2.80 -3.69
CA ILE A 22 -1.13 1.79 -4.66
C ILE A 22 -1.79 2.14 -5.99
N VAL A 23 -0.99 2.12 -7.06
CA VAL A 23 -1.47 2.34 -8.42
C VAL A 23 -1.06 1.15 -9.28
N PHE A 24 -2.02 0.60 -10.02
CA PHE A 24 -1.75 -0.46 -10.99
C PHE A 24 -2.67 -0.32 -12.19
N ALA A 25 -2.25 -0.88 -13.31
CA ALA A 25 -2.89 -0.61 -14.60
C ALA A 25 -3.19 -1.90 -15.37
N PRO A 26 -4.22 -1.88 -16.24
CA PRO A 26 -4.43 -2.94 -17.20
C PRO A 26 -3.22 -3.12 -18.12
N LYS A 27 -3.08 -4.32 -18.66
CA LYS A 27 -2.05 -4.66 -19.63
C LYS A 27 -2.07 -3.68 -20.81
N TYR A 28 -0.91 -3.16 -21.17
CA TYR A 28 -0.74 -2.13 -22.20
C TYR A 28 -1.45 -0.79 -21.87
N ARG A 29 -1.84 -0.58 -20.62
CA ARG A 29 -2.61 0.59 -20.16
C ARG A 29 -3.82 0.89 -21.03
N ARG A 30 -4.52 -0.17 -21.42
CA ARG A 30 -5.75 -0.04 -22.24
C ARG A 30 -6.82 0.71 -21.46
N LYS A 31 -7.43 1.67 -22.12
CA LYS A 31 -8.53 2.48 -21.56
C LYS A 31 -9.85 1.73 -21.69
N GLU A 32 -10.06 0.72 -20.86
CA GLU A 32 -11.23 -0.14 -20.89
C GLU A 32 -12.07 -0.13 -19.62
N ILE A 33 -11.60 0.52 -18.57
CA ILE A 33 -12.28 0.52 -17.28
C ILE A 33 -13.41 1.54 -17.31
N TYR A 34 -14.56 1.12 -17.81
CA TYR A 34 -15.77 1.92 -17.89
C TYR A 34 -16.99 1.09 -17.50
N GLY A 35 -18.07 1.77 -17.14
CA GLY A 35 -19.40 1.17 -17.00
C GLY A 35 -19.44 -0.06 -16.10
N THR A 36 -19.98 -1.16 -16.63
CA THR A 36 -20.13 -2.43 -15.91
C THR A 36 -18.78 -3.02 -15.47
N LEU A 37 -17.79 -2.95 -16.34
CA LEU A 37 -16.44 -3.44 -16.01
C LEU A 37 -15.83 -2.67 -14.83
N LYS A 38 -15.97 -1.36 -14.82
CA LYS A 38 -15.51 -0.50 -13.72
C LYS A 38 -16.17 -0.90 -12.39
N ARG A 39 -17.48 -1.09 -12.40
CA ARG A 39 -18.24 -1.52 -11.23
C ARG A 39 -17.79 -2.90 -10.75
N ASP A 40 -17.67 -3.85 -11.66
CA ASP A 40 -17.26 -5.21 -11.33
C ASP A 40 -15.85 -5.26 -10.76
N ILE A 41 -14.92 -4.50 -11.30
CA ILE A 41 -13.55 -4.38 -10.77
C ILE A 41 -13.61 -3.86 -9.33
N GLY A 42 -14.36 -2.82 -9.07
CA GLY A 42 -14.51 -2.27 -7.72
C GLY A 42 -15.03 -3.30 -6.72
N GLU A 43 -16.07 -4.04 -7.07
CA GLU A 43 -16.64 -5.10 -6.24
C GLU A 43 -15.66 -6.25 -6.01
N ILE A 44 -14.97 -6.68 -7.05
CA ILE A 44 -13.98 -7.76 -6.99
C ILE A 44 -12.84 -7.39 -6.05
N LEU A 45 -12.27 -6.21 -6.21
CA LEU A 45 -11.16 -5.75 -5.37
C LEU A 45 -11.57 -5.66 -3.90
N ARG A 46 -12.75 -5.13 -3.62
CA ARG A 46 -13.29 -5.07 -2.25
C ARG A 46 -13.43 -6.45 -1.64
N LYS A 47 -14.04 -7.39 -2.36
CA LYS A 47 -14.23 -8.77 -1.89
C LYS A 47 -12.92 -9.50 -1.63
N LEU A 48 -11.90 -9.22 -2.43
CA LEU A 48 -10.58 -9.84 -2.26
C LEU A 48 -9.81 -9.26 -1.08
N CYS A 49 -10.00 -7.98 -0.78
CA CYS A 49 -9.34 -7.33 0.35
C CYS A 49 -9.86 -7.80 1.70
N GLU A 50 -11.16 -8.04 1.83
CA GLU A 50 -11.81 -8.41 3.10
C GLU A 50 -11.15 -9.63 3.80
N PRO A 51 -10.95 -10.78 3.13
CA PRO A 51 -10.36 -11.96 3.78
C PRO A 51 -8.92 -11.75 4.24
N LYS A 52 -8.23 -10.79 3.68
CA LYS A 52 -6.83 -10.48 4.03
C LYS A 52 -6.70 -9.42 5.12
N GLY A 53 -7.82 -8.94 5.64
CA GLY A 53 -7.80 -7.86 6.63
C GLY A 53 -7.34 -6.52 6.07
N VAL A 54 -7.37 -6.35 4.77
CA VAL A 54 -7.01 -5.11 4.09
C VAL A 54 -8.26 -4.24 3.94
N GLU A 55 -8.19 -3.03 4.46
CA GLU A 55 -9.25 -2.05 4.32
C GLU A 55 -8.97 -1.12 3.15
N ILE A 56 -9.93 -0.98 2.26
CA ILE A 56 -9.90 0.06 1.22
C ILE A 56 -10.48 1.34 1.84
N ILE A 57 -9.61 2.31 2.10
CA ILE A 57 -10.01 3.61 2.67
C ILE A 57 -10.64 4.47 1.58
N GLU A 58 -10.00 4.50 0.42
CA GLU A 58 -10.44 5.23 -0.75
C GLU A 58 -9.92 4.53 -2.00
N ALA A 59 -10.69 4.53 -3.06
CA ALA A 59 -10.23 4.00 -4.34
C ALA A 59 -10.90 4.73 -5.49
N GLU A 60 -10.17 4.85 -6.58
CA GLU A 60 -10.65 5.42 -7.82
C GLU A 60 -10.25 4.54 -8.99
N ALA A 61 -11.24 4.17 -9.79
CA ALA A 61 -11.02 3.44 -11.04
C ALA A 61 -11.04 4.43 -12.19
N CYS A 62 -9.86 4.71 -12.73
CA CYS A 62 -9.70 5.51 -13.95
C CYS A 62 -9.74 4.59 -15.18
N PRO A 63 -9.97 5.12 -16.39
CA PRO A 63 -10.07 4.27 -17.58
C PRO A 63 -8.87 3.36 -17.82
N ASP A 64 -7.66 3.78 -17.43
CA ASP A 64 -6.41 3.08 -17.69
C ASP A 64 -5.62 2.71 -16.43
N HIS A 65 -6.17 2.92 -15.23
CA HIS A 65 -5.50 2.54 -13.99
C HIS A 65 -6.46 2.52 -12.80
N ILE A 66 -6.03 1.85 -11.75
CA ILE A 66 -6.66 1.86 -10.44
C ILE A 66 -5.74 2.58 -9.46
N HIS A 67 -6.31 3.48 -8.69
CA HIS A 67 -5.63 4.14 -7.57
C HIS A 67 -6.35 3.78 -6.28
N MET A 68 -5.65 3.19 -5.33
CA MET A 68 -6.20 2.76 -4.04
C MET A 68 -5.40 3.33 -2.89
N LEU A 69 -6.11 3.79 -1.87
CA LEU A 69 -5.54 4.03 -0.54
C LEU A 69 -6.01 2.89 0.36
N VAL A 70 -5.07 2.10 0.87
CA VAL A 70 -5.36 0.89 1.64
C VAL A 70 -4.62 0.86 2.97
N SER A 71 -5.25 0.20 3.96
CA SER A 71 -4.61 -0.17 5.22
C SER A 71 -4.29 -1.66 5.17
N ILE A 72 -3.03 -2.02 5.30
CA ILE A 72 -2.56 -3.40 5.20
C ILE A 72 -2.02 -3.85 6.55
N PRO A 73 -2.48 -5.01 7.09
CA PRO A 73 -1.96 -5.52 8.35
C PRO A 73 -0.47 -5.87 8.27
N PRO A 74 0.29 -5.72 9.39
CA PRO A 74 1.76 -5.84 9.36
C PRO A 74 2.28 -7.23 8.96
N HIS A 75 1.48 -8.27 9.14
CA HIS A 75 1.89 -9.64 8.77
C HIS A 75 1.85 -9.91 7.26
N LEU A 76 1.22 -9.02 6.49
CA LEU A 76 1.05 -9.18 5.04
C LEU A 76 1.99 -8.21 4.30
N SER A 77 2.90 -8.75 3.50
CA SER A 77 3.76 -7.91 2.66
C SER A 77 2.97 -7.32 1.50
N ILE A 78 3.39 -6.14 1.04
CA ILE A 78 2.79 -5.50 -0.12
C ILE A 78 2.89 -6.40 -1.35
N ALA A 79 4.04 -7.04 -1.55
CA ALA A 79 4.26 -7.92 -2.69
C ALA A 79 3.33 -9.13 -2.68
N GLN A 80 3.15 -9.76 -1.53
CA GLN A 80 2.20 -10.88 -1.37
C GLN A 80 0.76 -10.42 -1.63
N PHE A 81 0.37 -9.29 -1.05
CA PHE A 81 -0.95 -8.73 -1.25
C PHE A 81 -1.21 -8.40 -2.72
N MET A 82 -0.28 -7.74 -3.39
CA MET A 82 -0.45 -7.35 -4.80
C MET A 82 -0.44 -8.57 -5.73
N GLY A 83 0.39 -9.57 -5.46
CA GLY A 83 0.35 -10.83 -6.20
C GLY A 83 -1.00 -11.53 -6.11
N TYR A 84 -1.53 -11.62 -4.89
CA TYR A 84 -2.86 -12.15 -4.63
C TYR A 84 -3.95 -11.33 -5.31
N LEU A 85 -3.96 -10.01 -5.10
CA LEU A 85 -4.99 -9.11 -5.61
C LEU A 85 -5.05 -9.12 -7.13
N LYS A 86 -3.90 -8.97 -7.78
CA LYS A 86 -3.83 -8.93 -9.25
C LYS A 86 -4.15 -10.30 -9.87
N GLY A 87 -3.63 -11.37 -9.30
CA GLY A 87 -3.87 -12.72 -9.81
C GLY A 87 -5.32 -13.15 -9.71
N LYS A 88 -5.90 -13.02 -8.53
CA LYS A 88 -7.30 -13.41 -8.29
C LYS A 88 -8.28 -12.49 -9.02
N SER A 89 -8.03 -11.19 -9.02
CA SER A 89 -8.91 -10.26 -9.74
C SER A 89 -8.91 -10.50 -11.23
N SER A 90 -7.76 -10.83 -11.84
CA SER A 90 -7.69 -11.17 -13.27
C SER A 90 -8.63 -12.33 -13.61
N LEU A 91 -8.60 -13.41 -12.84
CA LEU A 91 -9.46 -14.56 -13.04
C LEU A 91 -10.94 -14.20 -12.92
N MET A 92 -11.30 -13.43 -11.90
CA MET A 92 -12.68 -13.01 -11.66
C MET A 92 -13.19 -12.04 -12.74
N ILE A 93 -12.33 -11.14 -13.21
CA ILE A 93 -12.67 -10.24 -14.31
C ILE A 93 -12.96 -11.02 -15.59
N PHE A 94 -12.11 -11.98 -15.92
CA PHE A 94 -12.30 -12.82 -17.13
C PHE A 94 -13.51 -13.74 -17.01
N ASP A 95 -13.90 -14.17 -15.82
CA ASP A 95 -15.12 -14.94 -15.61
C ASP A 95 -16.38 -14.12 -15.91
N ARG A 96 -16.40 -12.86 -15.47
CA ARG A 96 -17.51 -11.96 -15.70
C ARG A 96 -17.52 -11.32 -17.10
N HIS A 97 -16.35 -11.17 -17.71
CA HIS A 97 -16.14 -10.53 -19.01
C HIS A 97 -15.25 -11.42 -19.89
N ALA A 98 -15.83 -12.54 -20.31
CA ALA A 98 -15.11 -13.58 -21.05
C ALA A 98 -14.51 -13.09 -22.38
N ASN A 99 -15.12 -12.09 -23.01
CA ASN A 99 -14.62 -11.48 -24.23
C ASN A 99 -13.27 -10.80 -24.08
N LEU A 100 -12.92 -10.38 -22.87
CA LEU A 100 -11.63 -9.74 -22.59
C LEU A 100 -10.46 -10.73 -22.64
N LYS A 101 -10.70 -12.02 -22.42
CA LYS A 101 -9.65 -13.06 -22.52
C LYS A 101 -8.95 -13.05 -23.87
N TYR A 102 -9.72 -12.89 -24.93
CA TYR A 102 -9.18 -12.87 -26.29
C TYR A 102 -8.30 -11.66 -26.55
N LYS A 103 -8.65 -10.55 -25.94
CA LYS A 103 -7.95 -9.27 -26.12
C LYS A 103 -6.63 -9.22 -25.32
N TYR A 104 -6.61 -9.81 -24.13
CA TYR A 104 -5.46 -9.79 -23.23
C TYR A 104 -4.56 -11.04 -23.40
N GLY A 105 -4.94 -11.99 -24.21
CA GLY A 105 -4.14 -13.10 -24.68
C GLY A 105 -3.66 -14.11 -23.64
N SER A 106 -3.87 -13.86 -22.37
CA SER A 106 -3.46 -14.72 -21.28
C SER A 106 -4.30 -14.44 -20.04
N ARG A 107 -3.98 -15.09 -18.93
CA ARG A 107 -4.71 -14.99 -17.68
C ARG A 107 -4.46 -13.69 -16.90
N ASN A 108 -3.68 -12.77 -17.43
CA ASN A 108 -3.32 -11.54 -16.77
C ASN A 108 -4.06 -10.34 -17.38
N PHE A 109 -4.98 -9.78 -16.62
CA PHE A 109 -5.62 -8.52 -16.97
C PHE A 109 -4.69 -7.32 -16.72
N TRP A 110 -3.84 -7.39 -15.70
CA TRP A 110 -3.01 -6.29 -15.23
C TRP A 110 -1.60 -6.32 -15.82
N CYS A 111 -0.98 -5.16 -15.97
CA CYS A 111 0.45 -5.02 -16.23
C CYS A 111 1.26 -5.65 -15.12
N ARG A 112 2.50 -6.00 -15.41
CA ARG A 112 3.49 -6.30 -14.38
C ARG A 112 3.77 -5.06 -13.54
N GLY A 113 4.00 -5.28 -12.25
CA GLY A 113 4.38 -4.23 -11.34
C GLY A 113 3.21 -3.36 -10.87
N TYR A 114 3.54 -2.43 -10.05
CA TYR A 114 2.63 -1.47 -9.44
C TYR A 114 3.47 -0.33 -8.84
N TYR A 115 2.85 0.81 -8.64
CA TYR A 115 3.44 1.88 -7.86
C TYR A 115 2.90 1.82 -6.43
N VAL A 116 3.76 1.97 -5.44
CA VAL A 116 3.37 2.04 -4.02
C VAL A 116 4.06 3.19 -3.34
N ASP A 117 3.30 3.92 -2.55
CA ASP A 117 3.81 5.02 -1.73
C ASP A 117 3.23 4.89 -0.33
N THR A 118 4.07 5.10 0.67
CA THR A 118 3.69 5.05 2.08
C THR A 118 3.01 6.34 2.48
N VAL A 119 1.83 6.23 3.07
CA VAL A 119 1.16 7.38 3.68
C VAL A 119 1.71 7.55 5.07
N GLY A 120 2.54 8.58 5.26
CA GLY A 120 3.06 8.95 6.56
C GLY A 120 2.34 10.17 7.10
N GLN A 121 1.88 10.11 8.34
CA GLN A 121 1.54 11.31 9.06
C GLN A 121 2.79 11.86 9.74
N ASN A 122 3.06 13.13 9.46
CA ASN A 122 3.99 13.89 10.24
C ASN A 122 5.39 13.25 10.37
N LYS A 123 5.97 12.86 9.25
CA LYS A 123 7.36 12.34 9.20
C LYS A 123 8.32 13.24 9.98
N LYS A 124 8.09 14.55 9.92
CA LYS A 124 8.89 15.55 10.64
C LYS A 124 8.79 15.38 12.16
N MET A 125 7.57 15.21 12.69
CA MET A 125 7.37 14.98 14.14
C MET A 125 7.97 13.67 14.61
N ILE A 126 7.84 12.61 13.81
CA ILE A 126 8.45 11.32 14.13
C ILE A 126 9.98 11.43 14.16
N ALA A 127 10.56 12.09 13.17
CA ALA A 127 12.00 12.33 13.11
C ALA A 127 12.50 13.17 14.29
N GLU A 128 11.76 14.21 14.66
CA GLU A 128 12.07 15.03 15.83
C GLU A 128 11.96 14.26 17.13
N TYR A 129 10.92 13.42 17.26
CA TYR A 129 10.74 12.57 18.43
C TYR A 129 11.93 11.61 18.60
N ILE A 130 12.33 10.93 17.54
CA ILE A 130 13.48 10.01 17.57
C ILE A 130 14.76 10.76 17.92
N LYS A 131 14.96 11.94 17.34
CA LYS A 131 16.13 12.78 17.64
C LYS A 131 16.17 13.19 19.11
N ASN A 132 15.04 13.62 19.68
CA ASN A 132 14.95 14.03 21.08
C ASN A 132 15.22 12.86 22.02
N GLN A 133 14.69 11.67 21.74
CA GLN A 133 14.98 10.47 22.50
C GLN A 133 16.48 10.15 22.50
N LEU A 134 17.11 10.28 21.35
CA LEU A 134 18.52 10.03 21.20
C LEU A 134 19.38 11.03 22.02
N GLU A 135 19.01 12.31 22.00
CA GLU A 135 19.69 13.35 22.81
C GLU A 135 19.52 13.12 24.31
N GLU A 136 18.35 12.69 24.75
CA GLU A 136 18.09 12.32 26.15
C GLU A 136 18.93 11.12 26.57
N ASP A 137 19.04 10.11 25.74
CA ASP A 137 19.85 8.93 25.99
C ASP A 137 21.33 9.27 26.09
N TYR A 138 21.84 10.16 25.25
CA TYR A 138 23.22 10.65 25.35
C TYR A 138 23.48 11.40 26.62
N ALA A 139 22.58 12.26 27.03
CA ALA A 139 22.70 12.99 28.27
C ALA A 139 22.70 12.05 29.47
N ALA A 140 21.87 11.01 29.45
CA ALA A 140 21.84 9.99 30.52
C ALA A 140 23.10 9.16 30.58
N ASP A 141 23.67 8.81 29.43
CA ASP A 141 24.90 8.01 29.35
C ASP A 141 26.18 8.85 29.44
N GLN A 142 26.06 10.17 29.56
CA GLN A 142 27.20 11.11 29.56
C GLN A 142 28.12 11.00 28.34
N MET A 143 27.51 10.53 27.22
CA MET A 143 28.25 10.34 25.97
C MET A 143 28.24 11.63 25.15
N SER A 144 29.39 11.99 24.57
CA SER A 144 29.50 13.12 23.68
C SER A 144 28.79 12.83 22.35
N ILE A 145 27.90 13.73 21.95
CA ILE A 145 27.19 13.62 20.65
C ILE A 145 28.15 13.56 19.47
N LYS A 146 29.33 14.20 19.61
CA LYS A 146 30.36 14.20 18.56
C LYS A 146 31.03 12.84 18.34
N GLU A 147 30.94 11.97 19.30
CA GLU A 147 31.57 10.63 19.27
C GLU A 147 30.59 9.56 18.79
N TYR A 148 29.33 9.93 18.66
CA TYR A 148 28.29 8.99 18.29
C TYR A 148 28.31 8.69 16.79
N THR A 149 28.31 7.40 16.47
CA THR A 149 28.01 6.90 15.14
C THR A 149 26.75 6.06 15.24
N ASP A 150 25.73 6.40 14.46
CA ASP A 150 24.49 5.63 14.44
C ASP A 150 24.79 4.23 13.88
N PRO A 151 24.58 3.16 14.68
CA PRO A 151 24.88 1.80 14.22
C PRO A 151 23.95 1.33 13.10
N PHE A 152 22.76 1.93 12.96
CA PHE A 152 21.80 1.55 11.93
C PHE A 152 22.09 2.19 10.57
N THR A 153 22.47 3.44 10.56
CA THR A 153 22.72 4.20 9.32
C THR A 153 24.20 4.44 9.05
N GLY A 154 25.06 4.28 10.05
CA GLY A 154 26.48 4.63 9.97
C GLY A 154 26.74 6.12 9.93
N SER A 155 25.74 6.96 10.16
CA SER A 155 25.88 8.40 10.15
C SER A 155 26.63 8.90 11.36
N LYS A 156 27.58 9.80 11.13
CA LYS A 156 28.26 10.51 12.21
C LYS A 156 27.52 11.79 12.54
N ASN A 157 27.30 12.03 13.79
CA ASN A 157 26.72 13.28 14.25
C ASN A 157 27.74 14.41 14.03
N LYS A 158 27.32 15.38 13.26
CA LYS A 158 28.14 16.59 13.01
C LYS A 158 28.02 17.58 14.14
#